data_d8308ffa06d0ab3a76a18e00cae70e63
#
_entry.id   d8308ffa06d0ab3a76a18e00cae70e63
#
_cell.length_a   1.000
_cell.length_b   1.000
_cell.length_c   1.000
_cell.angle_alpha   90.00
_cell.angle_beta   90.00
_cell.angle_gamma   90.00
#
_symmetry.space_group_name_H-M   'P 1'
#
loop_
_entity.id
_entity.type
_entity.pdbx_description
1 polymer ?
#
loop_
_entity_poly.entity_id
_entity_poly.type
_entity_poly.pdbx_seq_one_letter_code
_entity_poly.pdbx_strand_id
1 'polypeptide(L)'
;MTLLLIYLFLALFVSFICSVLEAVLLSSTNSYIETLPKETYENAITLLKDLKSNIDKPISSILTFNTFAHTMGAAGVGAQAQILFGQEWQTAVAFVVTLLILYVSEIIPKTIGALYWKKLLIPSAYLISFLVTITAPFTWFSSLLTNMIYRNKKPHHNYSRDEIMAVVAMGEKEGSIQAKEGDLIENLLKLKNIKAKDIMTPRSVVFALPSSTTIEEAIEDDRMYIHSRIPLFSETLDDVVGIVFNQRILEESNEDHDKITLDQIAHEVHMVSENLPVANLIDQFIKRKSHLFVVFDGYGQTAGVVTLEDAIETLLGVEIVDEMDEVEDMQLFAKDRSKQFQDRIKVEKKKLEKAKIN
;
A
#
# COMPACT_ATOMS: atom_id res chain seq x y z
N MET A 1 21.07 50.33 30.62
CA MET A 1 19.84 50.18 29.79
C MET A 1 20.15 49.54 28.42
N THR A 2 21.07 50.09 27.63
CA THR A 2 21.43 49.52 26.31
C THR A 2 21.84 48.05 26.35
N LEU A 3 22.68 47.67 27.33
CA LEU A 3 23.17 46.30 27.47
C LEU A 3 22.03 45.32 27.83
N LEU A 4 21.08 45.71 28.66
CA LEU A 4 19.88 44.95 29.01
C LEU A 4 19.03 44.69 27.75
N LEU A 5 18.79 45.74 26.94
CA LEU A 5 18.04 45.61 25.71
C LEU A 5 18.74 44.75 24.67
N ILE A 6 20.07 44.78 24.60
CA ILE A 6 20.85 43.90 23.73
C ILE A 6 20.69 42.43 24.12
N TYR A 7 20.85 42.10 25.42
CA TYR A 7 20.65 40.72 25.89
C TYR A 7 19.25 40.25 25.65
N LEU A 8 18.23 41.08 25.93
CA LEU A 8 16.84 40.74 25.70
C LEU A 8 16.54 40.51 24.21
N PHE A 9 16.98 41.45 23.35
CA PHE A 9 16.76 41.33 21.89
C PHE A 9 17.45 40.08 21.32
N LEU A 10 18.71 39.84 21.69
CA LEU A 10 19.47 38.70 21.22
C LEU A 10 18.80 37.37 21.64
N ALA A 11 18.37 37.29 22.92
CA ALA A 11 17.65 36.12 23.43
C ALA A 11 16.37 35.87 22.69
N LEU A 12 15.49 36.85 22.54
CA LEU A 12 14.22 36.72 21.86
C LEU A 12 14.40 36.44 20.38
N PHE A 13 15.34 37.08 19.69
CA PHE A 13 15.55 36.92 18.26
C PHE A 13 16.09 35.51 17.89
N VAL A 14 17.14 35.07 18.59
CA VAL A 14 17.73 33.73 18.35
C VAL A 14 16.73 32.66 18.69
N SER A 15 16.04 32.79 19.82
CA SER A 15 15.01 31.84 20.21
C SER A 15 13.82 31.81 19.24
N PHE A 16 13.37 32.96 18.75
CA PHE A 16 12.34 33.08 17.75
C PHE A 16 12.68 32.25 16.49
N ILE A 17 13.90 32.45 15.96
CA ILE A 17 14.37 31.69 14.79
C ILE A 17 14.40 30.20 15.08
N CYS A 18 15.00 29.80 16.22
CA CYS A 18 15.06 28.37 16.58
C CYS A 18 13.68 27.75 16.68
N SER A 19 12.70 28.44 17.28
CA SER A 19 11.34 27.97 17.41
C SER A 19 10.61 27.83 16.06
N VAL A 20 10.84 28.76 15.12
CA VAL A 20 10.32 28.61 13.73
C VAL A 20 10.95 27.40 13.05
N LEU A 21 12.28 27.25 13.13
CA LEU A 21 12.99 26.13 12.49
C LEU A 21 12.53 24.78 13.01
N GLU A 22 12.35 24.66 14.34
CA GLU A 22 11.81 23.46 14.97
C GLU A 22 10.42 23.11 14.43
N ALA A 23 9.51 24.09 14.43
CA ALA A 23 8.16 23.89 13.96
C ALA A 23 8.09 23.53 12.47
N VAL A 24 8.89 24.17 11.62
CA VAL A 24 9.00 23.85 10.19
C VAL A 24 9.52 22.44 9.97
N LEU A 25 10.59 22.05 10.67
CA LEU A 25 11.18 20.71 10.54
C LEU A 25 10.21 19.62 10.96
N LEU A 26 9.49 19.80 12.07
CA LEU A 26 8.53 18.82 12.58
C LEU A 26 7.26 18.74 11.71
N SER A 27 6.79 19.87 11.18
CA SER A 27 5.59 19.91 10.34
C SER A 27 5.85 19.41 8.91
N SER A 28 7.09 19.40 8.44
CA SER A 28 7.42 18.94 7.10
C SER A 28 7.27 17.42 6.97
N THR A 29 6.70 16.97 5.84
CA THR A 29 6.52 15.53 5.53
C THR A 29 7.50 15.08 4.46
N ASN A 30 7.95 13.82 4.52
CA ASN A 30 8.81 13.24 3.48
C ASN A 30 8.10 13.23 2.11
N SER A 31 6.79 12.96 2.11
CA SER A 31 5.98 12.99 0.89
C SER A 31 6.03 14.34 0.19
N TYR A 32 5.91 15.45 0.94
CA TYR A 32 5.98 16.78 0.36
C TYR A 32 7.37 17.11 -0.20
N ILE A 33 8.44 16.68 0.48
CA ILE A 33 9.82 16.88 0.00
C ILE A 33 10.02 16.20 -1.36
N GLU A 34 9.43 15.04 -1.58
CA GLU A 34 9.49 14.32 -2.88
C GLU A 34 8.70 15.04 -3.99
N THR A 35 7.72 15.88 -3.67
CA THR A 35 6.95 16.65 -4.66
C THR A 35 7.64 17.93 -5.13
N LEU A 36 8.75 18.33 -4.47
CA LEU A 36 9.48 19.54 -4.85
C LEU A 36 10.16 19.38 -6.21
N PRO A 37 10.17 20.45 -7.06
CA PRO A 37 10.82 20.43 -8.36
C PRO A 37 12.33 20.17 -8.23
N LYS A 38 12.77 18.99 -8.69
CA LYS A 38 14.17 18.55 -8.56
C LYS A 38 15.14 19.45 -9.29
N GLU A 39 14.77 19.97 -10.47
CA GLU A 39 15.61 20.86 -11.28
C GLU A 39 15.98 22.17 -10.56
N THR A 40 15.09 22.68 -9.72
CA THR A 40 15.27 23.97 -9.03
C THR A 40 15.86 23.83 -7.62
N TYR A 41 15.54 22.71 -6.92
CA TYR A 41 15.82 22.57 -5.48
C TYR A 41 16.62 21.31 -5.11
N GLU A 42 17.40 20.76 -6.05
CA GLU A 42 18.15 19.50 -5.85
C GLU A 42 18.99 19.51 -4.57
N ASN A 43 19.79 20.56 -4.34
CA ASN A 43 20.61 20.67 -3.15
C ASN A 43 19.78 20.77 -1.85
N ALA A 44 18.67 21.50 -1.89
CA ALA A 44 17.78 21.62 -0.73
C ALA A 44 17.06 20.32 -0.42
N ILE A 45 16.63 19.59 -1.44
CA ILE A 45 15.96 18.27 -1.30
C ILE A 45 16.93 17.26 -0.68
N THR A 46 18.17 17.20 -1.18
CA THR A 46 19.19 16.30 -0.64
C THR A 46 19.49 16.62 0.82
N LEU A 47 19.63 17.91 1.14
CA LEU A 47 19.85 18.38 2.50
C LEU A 47 18.67 18.05 3.43
N LEU A 48 17.44 18.27 2.98
CA LEU A 48 16.22 17.94 3.75
C LEU A 48 16.10 16.44 4.00
N LYS A 49 16.43 15.60 3.03
CA LYS A 49 16.46 14.14 3.19
C LYS A 49 17.50 13.72 4.23
N ASP A 50 18.68 14.31 4.20
CA ASP A 50 19.72 14.06 5.21
C ASP A 50 19.27 14.48 6.60
N LEU A 51 18.72 15.69 6.75
CA LEU A 51 18.17 16.17 8.03
C LEU A 51 17.02 15.31 8.56
N LYS A 52 16.17 14.78 7.66
CA LYS A 52 15.04 13.90 8.04
C LYS A 52 15.45 12.45 8.29
N SER A 53 16.52 11.97 7.68
CA SER A 53 17.03 10.61 7.90
C SER A 53 17.49 10.38 9.33
N ASN A 54 17.99 11.43 9.98
CA ASN A 54 18.40 11.41 11.39
C ASN A 54 17.91 12.69 12.09
N ILE A 55 16.59 12.75 12.32
CA ILE A 55 15.89 13.93 12.83
C ILE A 55 16.35 14.35 14.23
N ASP A 56 16.88 13.44 15.03
CA ASP A 56 17.39 13.71 16.38
C ASP A 56 18.54 14.72 16.36
N LYS A 57 19.39 14.65 15.34
CA LYS A 57 20.56 15.54 15.20
C LYS A 57 20.19 17.00 14.98
N PRO A 58 19.34 17.37 13.99
CA PRO A 58 18.92 18.76 13.82
C PRO A 58 18.05 19.27 14.98
N ILE A 59 17.18 18.43 15.56
CA ILE A 59 16.39 18.83 16.74
C ILE A 59 17.31 19.14 17.92
N SER A 60 18.27 18.29 18.23
CA SER A 60 19.23 18.52 19.30
C SER A 60 20.05 19.80 19.07
N SER A 61 20.39 20.09 17.81
CA SER A 61 21.12 21.31 17.45
C SER A 61 20.27 22.56 17.68
N ILE A 62 19.04 22.58 17.21
CA ILE A 62 18.10 23.69 17.40
C ILE A 62 17.84 23.91 18.91
N LEU A 63 17.56 22.82 19.63
CA LEU A 63 17.29 22.86 21.06
C LEU A 63 18.48 23.39 21.85
N THR A 64 19.72 23.01 21.50
CA THR A 64 20.94 23.50 22.13
C THR A 64 21.03 25.01 21.96
N PHE A 65 20.88 25.56 20.75
CA PHE A 65 20.91 27.00 20.51
C PHE A 65 19.79 27.74 21.24
N ASN A 66 18.59 27.19 21.22
CA ASN A 66 17.43 27.76 21.88
C ASN A 66 17.66 27.86 23.41
N THR A 67 18.15 26.77 24.00
CA THR A 67 18.46 26.73 25.44
C THR A 67 19.57 27.72 25.81
N PHE A 68 20.61 27.82 24.99
CA PHE A 68 21.67 28.83 25.19
C PHE A 68 21.09 30.24 25.12
N ALA A 69 20.30 30.56 24.14
CA ALA A 69 19.68 31.88 23.98
C ALA A 69 18.82 32.27 25.20
N HIS A 70 17.98 31.35 25.65
CA HIS A 70 17.14 31.57 26.83
C HIS A 70 17.97 31.76 28.10
N THR A 71 18.90 30.84 28.37
CA THR A 71 19.64 30.82 29.62
C THR A 71 20.59 32.00 29.73
N MET A 72 21.41 32.24 28.69
CA MET A 72 22.35 33.36 28.67
C MET A 72 21.63 34.69 28.60
N GLY A 73 20.56 34.77 27.82
CA GLY A 73 19.75 35.97 27.70
C GLY A 73 19.04 36.33 28.99
N ALA A 74 18.34 35.39 29.60
CA ALA A 74 17.67 35.62 30.89
C ALA A 74 18.64 35.98 32.02
N ALA A 75 19.77 35.27 32.09
CA ALA A 75 20.83 35.60 33.08
C ALA A 75 21.40 36.99 32.84
N GLY A 76 21.70 37.37 31.59
CA GLY A 76 22.22 38.70 31.24
C GLY A 76 21.23 39.82 31.57
N VAL A 77 19.93 39.62 31.22
CA VAL A 77 18.86 40.58 31.56
C VAL A 77 18.70 40.67 33.07
N GLY A 78 18.69 39.56 33.81
CA GLY A 78 18.56 39.53 35.25
C GLY A 78 19.68 40.27 35.95
N ALA A 79 20.95 40.04 35.55
CA ALA A 79 22.11 40.75 36.10
C ALA A 79 22.06 42.25 35.82
N GLN A 80 21.67 42.65 34.60
CA GLN A 80 21.54 44.08 34.26
C GLN A 80 20.34 44.74 34.96
N ALA A 81 19.25 44.02 35.18
CA ALA A 81 18.09 44.51 35.92
C ALA A 81 18.43 44.78 37.37
N GLN A 82 19.21 43.91 38.01
CA GLN A 82 19.68 44.11 39.38
C GLN A 82 20.56 45.38 39.52
N ILE A 83 21.45 45.65 38.56
CA ILE A 83 22.32 46.86 38.54
C ILE A 83 21.48 48.10 38.31
N LEU A 84 20.44 48.06 37.47
CA LEU A 84 19.69 49.24 37.06
C LEU A 84 18.54 49.60 38.00
N PHE A 85 17.84 48.59 38.53
CA PHE A 85 16.58 48.76 39.28
C PHE A 85 16.71 48.33 40.76
N GLY A 86 17.81 47.68 41.14
CA GLY A 86 17.96 47.09 42.44
C GLY A 86 17.43 45.68 42.62
N GLN A 87 17.76 45.06 43.75
CA GLN A 87 17.45 43.67 44.03
C GLN A 87 15.95 43.39 44.14
N GLU A 88 15.16 44.38 44.58
CA GLU A 88 13.70 44.26 44.76
C GLU A 88 12.96 44.03 43.45
N TRP A 89 13.46 44.51 42.31
CA TRP A 89 12.84 44.39 41.00
C TRP A 89 13.28 43.16 40.22
N GLN A 90 14.27 42.39 40.67
CA GLN A 90 14.84 41.28 39.97
C GLN A 90 13.77 40.21 39.63
N THR A 91 12.92 39.86 40.61
CA THR A 91 11.86 38.84 40.42
C THR A 91 10.78 39.32 39.44
N ALA A 92 10.40 40.59 39.52
CA ALA A 92 9.40 41.14 38.61
C ALA A 92 9.90 41.19 37.17
N VAL A 93 11.16 41.60 36.96
CA VAL A 93 11.81 41.60 35.63
C VAL A 93 11.95 40.16 35.09
N ALA A 94 12.39 39.22 35.93
CA ALA A 94 12.48 37.81 35.53
C ALA A 94 11.14 37.23 35.07
N PHE A 95 10.05 37.55 35.79
CA PHE A 95 8.70 37.13 35.40
C PHE A 95 8.26 37.71 34.03
N VAL A 96 8.47 39.03 33.81
CA VAL A 96 8.16 39.67 32.54
C VAL A 96 8.98 39.09 31.40
N VAL A 97 10.30 38.86 31.59
CA VAL A 97 11.17 38.25 30.59
C VAL A 97 10.72 36.84 30.28
N THR A 98 10.32 36.05 31.28
CA THR A 98 9.79 34.70 31.07
C THR A 98 8.53 34.71 30.20
N LEU A 99 7.59 35.62 30.45
CA LEU A 99 6.41 35.79 29.63
C LEU A 99 6.74 36.21 28.17
N LEU A 100 7.70 37.15 28.02
CA LEU A 100 8.18 37.58 26.71
C LEU A 100 8.80 36.43 25.94
N ILE A 101 9.67 35.64 26.58
CA ILE A 101 10.26 34.45 25.98
C ILE A 101 9.16 33.48 25.57
N LEU A 102 8.24 33.14 26.45
CA LEU A 102 7.17 32.18 26.21
C LEU A 102 6.27 32.58 25.01
N TYR A 103 5.77 33.83 25.04
CA TYR A 103 4.83 34.25 24.01
C TYR A 103 5.50 34.67 22.71
N VAL A 104 6.54 35.54 22.79
CA VAL A 104 7.16 36.14 21.60
C VAL A 104 8.15 35.21 20.93
N SER A 105 8.90 34.40 21.69
CA SER A 105 9.95 33.56 21.11
C SER A 105 9.64 32.06 21.04
N GLU A 106 8.55 31.60 21.66
CA GLU A 106 8.14 30.17 21.54
C GLU A 106 6.77 29.99 20.92
N ILE A 107 5.68 30.47 21.52
CA ILE A 107 4.31 30.17 21.07
C ILE A 107 4.05 30.75 19.67
N ILE A 108 4.27 32.06 19.50
CA ILE A 108 4.01 32.74 18.24
C ILE A 108 4.88 32.16 17.10
N PRO A 109 6.21 32.04 17.24
CA PRO A 109 7.04 31.52 16.12
C PRO A 109 6.80 30.06 15.84
N LYS A 110 6.49 29.20 16.82
CA LYS A 110 6.08 27.81 16.56
C LYS A 110 4.78 27.75 15.76
N THR A 111 3.82 28.59 16.10
CA THR A 111 2.56 28.68 15.33
C THR A 111 2.81 29.15 13.89
N ILE A 112 3.64 30.17 13.69
CA ILE A 112 4.03 30.67 12.36
C ILE A 112 4.76 29.58 11.58
N GLY A 113 5.73 28.91 12.20
CA GLY A 113 6.48 27.81 11.59
C GLY A 113 5.58 26.67 11.16
N ALA A 114 4.64 26.23 11.99
CA ALA A 114 3.70 25.19 11.68
C ALA A 114 2.67 25.58 10.59
N LEU A 115 2.22 26.84 10.56
CA LEU A 115 1.26 27.30 9.57
C LEU A 115 1.89 27.51 8.19
N TYR A 116 3.09 28.08 8.15
CA TYR A 116 3.78 28.47 6.93
C TYR A 116 4.94 27.55 6.54
N TRP A 117 5.01 26.33 7.10
CA TRP A 117 6.14 25.41 6.92
C TRP A 117 6.51 25.16 5.46
N LYS A 118 5.53 25.04 4.55
CA LYS A 118 5.79 24.81 3.12
C LYS A 118 6.62 25.92 2.48
N LYS A 119 6.36 27.18 2.82
CA LYS A 119 7.10 28.33 2.31
C LYS A 119 8.47 28.51 2.97
N LEU A 120 8.55 28.13 4.25
CA LEU A 120 9.75 28.29 5.06
C LEU A 120 10.71 27.09 4.96
N LEU A 121 10.29 25.98 4.36
CA LEU A 121 11.03 24.73 4.35
C LEU A 121 12.43 24.86 3.74
N ILE A 122 12.54 25.47 2.58
CA ILE A 122 13.83 25.59 1.88
C ILE A 122 14.82 26.50 2.64
N PRO A 123 14.48 27.75 3.02
CA PRO A 123 15.40 28.56 3.80
C PRO A 123 15.74 27.96 5.17
N SER A 124 14.77 27.26 5.80
CA SER A 124 15.00 26.57 7.05
C SER A 124 16.01 25.43 6.92
N ALA A 125 16.01 24.69 5.82
CA ALA A 125 16.95 23.60 5.59
C ALA A 125 18.41 24.07 5.67
N TYR A 126 18.73 25.16 4.98
CA TYR A 126 20.09 25.72 4.99
C TYR A 126 20.47 26.25 6.38
N LEU A 127 19.55 26.91 7.06
CA LEU A 127 19.82 27.47 8.39
C LEU A 127 19.97 26.37 9.43
N ILE A 128 19.16 25.32 9.38
CA ILE A 128 19.29 24.14 10.25
C ILE A 128 20.63 23.44 9.99
N SER A 129 21.03 23.25 8.74
CA SER A 129 22.32 22.64 8.40
C SER A 129 23.50 23.45 8.97
N PHE A 130 23.43 24.77 8.88
CA PHE A 130 24.41 25.65 9.49
C PHE A 130 24.47 25.48 11.02
N LEU A 131 23.30 25.44 11.69
CA LEU A 131 23.21 25.19 13.12
C LEU A 131 23.82 23.84 13.51
N VAL A 132 23.48 22.78 12.75
CA VAL A 132 24.00 21.42 12.96
C VAL A 132 25.54 21.42 12.89
N THR A 133 26.10 22.15 11.94
CA THR A 133 27.57 22.23 11.78
C THR A 133 28.23 22.90 12.97
N ILE A 134 27.67 24.02 13.47
CA ILE A 134 28.22 24.74 14.61
C ILE A 134 28.08 23.97 15.93
N THR A 135 26.93 23.25 16.08
CA THR A 135 26.67 22.47 17.30
C THR A 135 27.25 21.06 17.25
N ALA A 136 27.99 20.71 16.20
CA ALA A 136 28.56 19.36 16.05
C ALA A 136 29.29 18.83 17.32
N PRO A 137 30.09 19.58 18.05
CA PRO A 137 30.72 19.08 19.26
C PRO A 137 29.74 18.75 20.39
N PHE A 138 28.64 19.51 20.51
CA PHE A 138 27.58 19.25 21.50
C PHE A 138 26.69 18.10 21.12
N THR A 139 26.34 18.01 19.84
CA THR A 139 25.51 16.90 19.33
C THR A 139 26.25 15.56 19.35
N TRP A 140 27.58 15.58 19.18
CA TRP A 140 28.42 14.38 19.37
C TRP A 140 28.31 13.84 20.79
N PHE A 141 28.41 14.72 21.79
CA PHE A 141 28.24 14.31 23.19
C PHE A 141 26.83 13.80 23.49
N SER A 142 25.80 14.48 22.96
CA SER A 142 24.39 14.04 23.10
C SER A 142 24.16 12.68 22.45
N SER A 143 24.73 12.44 21.26
CA SER A 143 24.60 11.16 20.55
C SER A 143 25.23 9.98 21.32
N LEU A 144 26.24 10.24 22.12
CA LEU A 144 26.86 9.22 22.99
C LEU A 144 25.87 8.71 24.04
N LEU A 145 25.10 9.63 24.64
CA LEU A 145 24.07 9.32 25.63
C LEU A 145 22.88 8.62 24.97
N THR A 146 22.45 9.14 23.83
CA THR A 146 21.31 8.58 23.08
C THR A 146 21.62 7.17 22.57
N ASN A 147 22.82 6.92 22.05
CA ASN A 147 23.24 5.60 21.61
C ASN A 147 23.30 4.56 22.74
N MET A 148 23.56 4.99 23.98
CA MET A 148 23.45 4.10 25.15
C MET A 148 22.01 3.63 25.39
N ILE A 149 21.03 4.49 25.11
CA ILE A 149 19.60 4.19 25.26
C ILE A 149 19.09 3.33 24.09
N TYR A 150 19.49 3.66 22.85
CA TYR A 150 19.05 2.98 21.61
C TYR A 150 19.79 1.69 21.28
N ARG A 151 20.64 1.18 22.15
CA ARG A 151 21.56 0.05 21.89
C ARG A 151 20.95 -1.21 21.24
N ASN A 152 19.59 -1.28 21.08
CA ASN A 152 18.89 -2.45 20.53
C ASN A 152 17.72 -2.15 19.56
N LYS A 153 17.48 -0.93 19.11
CA LYS A 153 16.36 -0.65 18.21
C LYS A 153 16.78 0.30 17.09
N LYS A 154 17.12 -0.26 15.93
CA LYS A 154 17.11 0.54 14.69
C LYS A 154 15.62 0.72 14.31
N PRO A 155 15.09 1.94 14.23
CA PRO A 155 13.76 2.16 13.69
C PRO A 155 13.81 1.89 12.18
N HIS A 156 13.44 0.67 11.78
CA HIS A 156 13.07 0.44 10.41
C HIS A 156 11.65 1.00 10.24
N HIS A 157 11.53 2.16 9.62
CA HIS A 157 10.25 2.64 9.09
C HIS A 157 9.89 1.80 7.87
N ASN A 158 9.53 0.56 8.09
CA ASN A 158 8.82 -0.21 7.10
C ASN A 158 7.34 0.11 7.29
N TYR A 159 6.79 0.95 6.43
CA TYR A 159 5.35 1.16 6.39
C TYR A 159 4.66 -0.20 6.29
N SER A 160 3.81 -0.50 7.26
CA SER A 160 2.95 -1.68 7.18
C SER A 160 1.88 -1.45 6.11
N ARG A 161 1.28 -2.54 5.60
CA ARG A 161 0.16 -2.41 4.67
C ARG A 161 -1.01 -1.65 5.27
N ASP A 162 -1.24 -1.85 6.57
CA ASP A 162 -2.30 -1.15 7.32
C ASP A 162 -2.03 0.36 7.40
N GLU A 163 -0.77 0.77 7.54
CA GLU A 163 -0.39 2.20 7.48
C GLU A 163 -0.60 2.79 6.09
N ILE A 164 -0.29 2.03 5.02
CA ILE A 164 -0.56 2.47 3.64
C ILE A 164 -2.07 2.65 3.45
N MET A 165 -2.89 1.69 3.90
CA MET A 165 -4.35 1.78 3.82
C MET A 165 -4.91 2.95 4.62
N ALA A 166 -4.36 3.22 5.80
CA ALA A 166 -4.75 4.40 6.58
C ALA A 166 -4.48 5.72 5.84
N VAL A 167 -3.34 5.81 5.11
CA VAL A 167 -3.02 6.98 4.28
C VAL A 167 -3.98 7.11 3.10
N VAL A 168 -4.34 6.00 2.44
CA VAL A 168 -5.34 5.98 1.36
C VAL A 168 -6.70 6.47 1.86
N ALA A 169 -7.18 5.93 2.99
CA ALA A 169 -8.44 6.34 3.60
C ALA A 169 -8.46 7.83 4.01
N MET A 170 -7.32 8.38 4.46
CA MET A 170 -7.19 9.82 4.69
C MET A 170 -7.29 10.61 3.38
N GLY A 171 -6.64 10.15 2.31
CA GLY A 171 -6.69 10.76 0.99
C GLY A 171 -8.12 10.80 0.41
N GLU A 172 -8.89 9.74 0.59
CA GLU A 172 -10.30 9.68 0.21
C GLU A 172 -11.14 10.72 0.98
N LYS A 173 -10.94 10.78 2.30
CA LYS A 173 -11.67 11.71 3.17
C LYS A 173 -11.35 13.17 2.84
N GLU A 174 -10.15 13.47 2.42
CA GLU A 174 -9.69 14.80 1.99
C GLU A 174 -10.04 15.11 0.53
N GLY A 175 -10.55 14.13 -0.23
CA GLY A 175 -10.91 14.26 -1.64
C GLY A 175 -9.72 14.29 -2.60
N SER A 176 -8.53 13.91 -2.16
CA SER A 176 -7.32 13.78 -2.99
C SER A 176 -7.22 12.44 -3.72
N ILE A 177 -7.96 11.43 -3.26
CA ILE A 177 -8.13 10.11 -3.87
C ILE A 177 -9.62 9.87 -4.03
N GLN A 178 -10.05 9.35 -5.19
CA GLN A 178 -11.44 8.96 -5.40
C GLN A 178 -11.72 7.60 -4.74
N ALA A 179 -12.96 7.35 -4.31
CA ALA A 179 -13.33 6.08 -3.67
C ALA A 179 -12.95 4.85 -4.54
N LYS A 180 -13.20 4.90 -5.86
CA LYS A 180 -12.80 3.84 -6.78
C LYS A 180 -11.27 3.59 -6.83
N GLU A 181 -10.48 4.64 -6.72
CA GLU A 181 -9.02 4.53 -6.69
C GLU A 181 -8.56 3.87 -5.37
N GLY A 182 -9.21 4.21 -4.26
CA GLY A 182 -8.98 3.59 -2.97
C GLY A 182 -9.30 2.09 -2.97
N ASP A 183 -10.47 1.72 -3.50
CA ASP A 183 -10.89 0.31 -3.66
C ASP A 183 -9.87 -0.49 -4.48
N LEU A 184 -9.36 0.07 -5.58
CA LEU A 184 -8.33 -0.57 -6.40
C LEU A 184 -7.02 -0.78 -5.65
N ILE A 185 -6.59 0.20 -4.86
CA ILE A 185 -5.38 0.09 -4.02
C ILE A 185 -5.58 -1.00 -2.97
N GLU A 186 -6.74 -1.06 -2.33
CA GLU A 186 -7.08 -2.08 -1.35
C GLU A 186 -7.03 -3.47 -1.96
N ASN A 187 -7.71 -3.68 -3.10
CA ASN A 187 -7.72 -4.94 -3.83
C ASN A 187 -6.32 -5.37 -4.26
N LEU A 188 -5.51 -4.43 -4.81
CA LEU A 188 -4.11 -4.69 -5.17
C LEU A 188 -3.29 -5.21 -3.98
N LEU A 189 -3.46 -4.62 -2.80
CA LEU A 189 -2.77 -5.07 -1.59
C LEU A 189 -3.26 -6.44 -1.10
N LYS A 190 -4.51 -6.82 -1.39
CA LYS A 190 -5.11 -8.11 -1.03
C LYS A 190 -4.69 -9.25 -1.96
N LEU A 191 -4.31 -8.99 -3.23
CA LEU A 191 -3.99 -10.01 -4.25
C LEU A 191 -2.95 -11.04 -3.82
N LYS A 192 -2.01 -10.67 -2.95
CA LYS A 192 -1.02 -11.63 -2.42
C LYS A 192 -1.61 -12.67 -1.47
N ASN A 193 -2.76 -12.39 -0.88
CA ASN A 193 -3.41 -13.26 0.08
C ASN A 193 -4.50 -14.10 -0.57
N ILE A 194 -5.04 -13.67 -1.71
CA ILE A 194 -6.03 -14.40 -2.50
C ILE A 194 -5.29 -15.43 -3.37
N LYS A 195 -5.78 -16.66 -3.41
CA LYS A 195 -5.17 -17.77 -4.12
C LYS A 195 -5.98 -18.15 -5.35
N ALA A 196 -5.39 -18.88 -6.28
CA ALA A 196 -6.06 -19.37 -7.47
C ALA A 196 -7.37 -20.14 -7.15
N LYS A 197 -7.39 -20.95 -6.10
CA LYS A 197 -8.58 -21.67 -5.65
C LYS A 197 -9.74 -20.78 -5.20
N ASP A 198 -9.43 -19.55 -4.78
CA ASP A 198 -10.44 -18.61 -4.28
C ASP A 198 -11.17 -17.89 -5.43
N ILE A 199 -10.60 -17.91 -6.65
CA ILE A 199 -11.13 -17.22 -7.84
C ILE A 199 -11.42 -18.17 -9.02
N MET A 200 -10.93 -19.40 -9.01
CA MET A 200 -11.10 -20.35 -10.11
C MET A 200 -12.55 -20.77 -10.31
N THR A 201 -12.91 -21.10 -11.54
CA THR A 201 -14.11 -21.88 -11.86
C THR A 201 -13.90 -23.33 -11.37
N PRO A 202 -14.70 -23.80 -10.37
CA PRO A 202 -14.52 -25.13 -9.81
C PRO A 202 -14.78 -26.25 -10.81
N ARG A 203 -14.04 -27.37 -10.70
CA ARG A 203 -14.15 -28.56 -11.54
C ARG A 203 -15.60 -29.01 -11.82
N SER A 204 -16.48 -28.88 -10.83
CA SER A 204 -17.88 -29.36 -10.94
C SER A 204 -18.73 -28.64 -11.99
N VAL A 205 -18.28 -27.49 -12.46
CA VAL A 205 -18.97 -26.62 -13.43
C VAL A 205 -18.16 -26.33 -14.68
N VAL A 206 -16.89 -26.77 -14.75
CA VAL A 206 -16.04 -26.62 -15.94
C VAL A 206 -16.67 -27.39 -17.11
N PHE A 207 -16.81 -26.69 -18.22
CA PHE A 207 -17.08 -27.33 -19.52
C PHE A 207 -15.76 -27.79 -20.13
N ALA A 208 -15.62 -29.06 -20.40
CA ALA A 208 -14.45 -29.67 -21.05
C ALA A 208 -14.90 -30.82 -21.94
N LEU A 209 -14.12 -31.13 -22.97
CA LEU A 209 -14.43 -32.19 -23.95
C LEU A 209 -13.35 -33.28 -23.93
N PRO A 210 -13.70 -34.55 -24.21
CA PRO A 210 -12.69 -35.57 -24.49
C PRO A 210 -11.83 -35.18 -25.68
N SER A 211 -10.54 -35.40 -25.62
CA SER A 211 -9.59 -35.08 -26.71
C SER A 211 -9.84 -35.87 -27.97
N SER A 212 -10.51 -37.04 -27.87
CA SER A 212 -10.92 -37.91 -28.98
C SER A 212 -12.22 -37.47 -29.66
N THR A 213 -12.93 -36.47 -29.14
CA THR A 213 -14.15 -35.92 -29.76
C THR A 213 -13.85 -35.36 -31.15
N THR A 214 -14.70 -35.64 -32.12
CA THR A 214 -14.55 -35.09 -33.47
C THR A 214 -15.10 -33.67 -33.57
N ILE A 215 -14.72 -32.95 -34.62
CA ILE A 215 -15.24 -31.59 -34.90
C ILE A 215 -16.77 -31.62 -35.01
N GLU A 216 -17.33 -32.58 -35.74
CA GLU A 216 -18.76 -32.76 -35.89
C GLU A 216 -19.49 -32.92 -34.55
N GLU A 217 -18.98 -33.81 -33.70
CA GLU A 217 -19.54 -34.01 -32.34
C GLU A 217 -19.42 -32.80 -31.45
N ALA A 218 -18.32 -32.02 -31.57
CA ALA A 218 -18.09 -30.83 -30.75
C ALA A 218 -19.06 -29.69 -31.08
N ILE A 219 -19.44 -29.53 -32.36
CA ILE A 219 -20.37 -28.50 -32.84
C ILE A 219 -21.80 -28.78 -32.41
N GLU A 220 -22.19 -30.06 -32.24
CA GLU A 220 -23.51 -30.44 -31.76
C GLU A 220 -23.76 -30.03 -30.29
N ASP A 221 -22.70 -29.70 -29.50
CA ASP A 221 -22.85 -29.24 -28.13
C ASP A 221 -22.95 -27.70 -28.06
N ASP A 222 -24.17 -27.21 -27.78
CA ASP A 222 -24.45 -25.78 -27.70
C ASP A 222 -23.50 -25.02 -26.73
N ARG A 223 -22.97 -25.70 -25.71
CA ARG A 223 -22.03 -25.10 -24.73
C ARG A 223 -20.69 -24.71 -25.35
N MET A 224 -20.31 -25.34 -26.47
CA MET A 224 -19.11 -25.01 -27.22
C MET A 224 -19.11 -23.53 -27.67
N TYR A 225 -20.28 -22.97 -27.98
CA TYR A 225 -20.41 -21.59 -28.44
C TYR A 225 -20.30 -20.56 -27.36
N ILE A 226 -20.50 -20.97 -26.09
CA ILE A 226 -20.41 -20.06 -24.91
C ILE A 226 -18.95 -19.84 -24.52
N HIS A 227 -18.07 -20.82 -24.67
CA HIS A 227 -16.71 -20.79 -24.16
C HIS A 227 -15.68 -20.61 -25.27
N SER A 228 -14.89 -19.55 -25.21
CA SER A 228 -13.82 -19.28 -26.19
C SER A 228 -12.67 -20.30 -26.14
N ARG A 229 -12.42 -20.90 -24.97
CA ARG A 229 -11.32 -21.86 -24.71
C ARG A 229 -11.87 -23.03 -23.92
N ILE A 230 -11.72 -24.24 -24.48
CA ILE A 230 -12.30 -25.46 -23.95
C ILE A 230 -11.14 -26.40 -23.56
N PRO A 231 -10.99 -26.77 -22.28
CA PRO A 231 -10.04 -27.78 -21.85
C PRO A 231 -10.36 -29.16 -22.47
N LEU A 232 -9.32 -29.87 -22.88
CA LEU A 232 -9.43 -31.24 -23.43
C LEU A 232 -8.80 -32.20 -22.42
N PHE A 233 -9.51 -33.32 -22.17
CA PHE A 233 -9.03 -34.38 -21.30
C PHE A 233 -8.94 -35.73 -22.03
N SER A 234 -8.06 -36.64 -21.58
CA SER A 234 -7.93 -37.97 -22.12
C SER A 234 -9.03 -38.91 -21.58
N GLU A 235 -8.84 -39.49 -20.41
CA GLU A 235 -9.81 -40.39 -19.81
C GLU A 235 -10.75 -39.71 -18.82
N THR A 236 -10.18 -38.81 -18.02
CA THR A 236 -10.91 -38.07 -16.98
C THR A 236 -10.45 -36.61 -16.93
N LEU A 237 -11.23 -35.74 -16.26
CA LEU A 237 -10.86 -34.34 -16.04
C LEU A 237 -9.57 -34.17 -15.27
N ASP A 238 -9.01 -35.24 -14.66
CA ASP A 238 -7.71 -35.17 -13.98
C ASP A 238 -6.55 -35.27 -14.97
N ASP A 239 -6.79 -35.72 -16.17
CA ASP A 239 -5.82 -35.89 -17.25
C ASP A 239 -6.08 -34.88 -18.37
N VAL A 240 -5.91 -33.59 -18.07
CA VAL A 240 -6.07 -32.52 -19.06
C VAL A 240 -4.85 -32.50 -19.98
N VAL A 241 -5.06 -32.74 -21.27
CA VAL A 241 -4.01 -32.86 -22.30
C VAL A 241 -3.78 -31.59 -23.12
N GLY A 242 -4.75 -30.67 -23.13
CA GLY A 242 -4.64 -29.43 -23.90
C GLY A 242 -5.86 -28.53 -23.77
N ILE A 243 -5.90 -27.50 -24.59
CA ILE A 243 -7.05 -26.63 -24.79
C ILE A 243 -7.31 -26.48 -26.28
N VAL A 244 -8.57 -26.29 -26.65
CA VAL A 244 -8.97 -25.95 -28.01
C VAL A 244 -9.74 -24.61 -27.99
N PHE A 245 -9.57 -23.83 -29.04
CA PHE A 245 -10.34 -22.61 -29.25
C PHE A 245 -11.59 -22.91 -30.02
N ASN A 246 -12.76 -22.44 -29.59
CA ASN A 246 -14.02 -22.61 -30.31
C ASN A 246 -13.93 -22.08 -31.76
N GLN A 247 -13.26 -20.94 -31.94
CA GLN A 247 -13.02 -20.39 -33.29
C GLN A 247 -12.29 -21.39 -34.18
N ARG A 248 -11.29 -22.13 -33.65
CA ARG A 248 -10.56 -23.14 -34.45
C ARG A 248 -11.43 -24.34 -34.83
N ILE A 249 -12.32 -24.78 -33.94
CA ILE A 249 -13.32 -25.81 -34.22
C ILE A 249 -14.21 -25.39 -35.39
N LEU A 250 -14.70 -24.14 -35.34
CA LEU A 250 -15.57 -23.60 -36.40
C LEU A 250 -14.83 -23.42 -37.74
N GLU A 251 -13.55 -23.00 -37.71
CA GLU A 251 -12.73 -22.91 -38.92
C GLU A 251 -12.55 -24.27 -39.61
N GLU A 252 -12.19 -25.33 -38.84
CA GLU A 252 -12.00 -26.66 -39.37
C GLU A 252 -13.31 -27.24 -39.93
N SER A 253 -14.45 -26.99 -39.27
CA SER A 253 -15.74 -27.42 -39.80
C SER A 253 -16.10 -26.71 -41.10
N ASN A 254 -15.83 -25.43 -41.24
CA ASN A 254 -16.07 -24.71 -42.50
C ASN A 254 -15.17 -25.19 -43.66
N GLU A 255 -14.09 -25.89 -43.35
CA GLU A 255 -13.20 -26.54 -44.34
C GLU A 255 -13.55 -28.01 -44.62
N ASP A 256 -14.74 -28.46 -44.17
CA ASP A 256 -15.23 -29.87 -44.30
C ASP A 256 -14.31 -30.89 -43.58
N HIS A 257 -13.58 -30.45 -42.52
CA HIS A 257 -12.71 -31.33 -41.73
C HIS A 257 -13.42 -31.94 -40.51
N ASP A 258 -14.70 -32.29 -40.62
CA ASP A 258 -15.58 -32.72 -39.54
C ASP A 258 -15.10 -33.96 -38.77
N LYS A 259 -14.29 -34.82 -39.43
CA LYS A 259 -13.79 -36.09 -38.87
C LYS A 259 -12.49 -36.01 -38.09
N ILE A 260 -11.82 -34.84 -38.08
CA ILE A 260 -10.63 -34.71 -37.28
C ILE A 260 -11.02 -34.62 -35.78
N THR A 261 -10.16 -35.17 -34.96
CA THR A 261 -10.32 -35.15 -33.49
C THR A 261 -9.72 -33.90 -32.89
N LEU A 262 -10.26 -33.44 -31.75
CA LEU A 262 -9.84 -32.19 -31.10
C LEU A 262 -8.38 -32.22 -30.66
N ASP A 263 -7.79 -33.39 -30.38
CA ASP A 263 -6.37 -33.52 -30.06
C ASP A 263 -5.43 -33.05 -31.18
N GLN A 264 -5.88 -33.16 -32.45
CA GLN A 264 -5.07 -32.74 -33.62
C GLN A 264 -4.98 -31.20 -33.77
N ILE A 265 -5.91 -30.48 -33.19
CA ILE A 265 -5.96 -29.00 -33.20
C ILE A 265 -5.75 -28.40 -31.81
N ALA A 266 -5.37 -29.22 -30.83
CA ALA A 266 -5.15 -28.81 -29.45
C ALA A 266 -3.91 -27.95 -29.31
N HIS A 267 -3.98 -27.00 -28.40
CA HIS A 267 -2.86 -26.18 -27.95
C HIS A 267 -2.42 -26.64 -26.56
N GLU A 268 -1.13 -26.38 -26.26
CA GLU A 268 -0.59 -26.65 -24.93
C GLU A 268 -1.33 -25.86 -23.85
N VAL A 269 -1.68 -26.55 -22.76
CA VAL A 269 -2.28 -25.93 -21.58
C VAL A 269 -1.26 -25.85 -20.46
N HIS A 270 -1.28 -24.75 -19.71
CA HIS A 270 -0.45 -24.58 -18.55
C HIS A 270 -1.21 -24.91 -17.27
N MET A 271 -0.51 -25.59 -16.36
CA MET A 271 -1.03 -25.96 -15.05
C MET A 271 -0.44 -25.09 -13.94
N VAL A 272 -1.28 -24.70 -12.97
CA VAL A 272 -0.90 -23.92 -11.82
C VAL A 272 -1.45 -24.52 -10.52
N SER A 273 -0.74 -24.32 -9.41
CA SER A 273 -1.22 -24.80 -8.10
C SER A 273 -2.41 -23.98 -7.61
N GLU A 274 -3.38 -24.64 -6.99
CA GLU A 274 -4.51 -24.01 -6.29
C GLU A 274 -4.09 -22.98 -5.23
N ASN A 275 -2.89 -23.14 -4.68
CA ASN A 275 -2.34 -22.25 -3.65
C ASN A 275 -1.51 -21.09 -4.21
N LEU A 276 -1.41 -20.93 -5.53
CA LEU A 276 -0.70 -19.84 -6.16
C LEU A 276 -1.41 -18.50 -5.88
N PRO A 277 -0.72 -17.48 -5.34
CA PRO A 277 -1.30 -16.14 -5.15
C PRO A 277 -1.73 -15.51 -6.48
N VAL A 278 -2.87 -14.80 -6.49
CA VAL A 278 -3.40 -14.15 -7.70
C VAL A 278 -2.42 -13.13 -8.28
N ALA A 279 -1.65 -12.43 -7.46
CA ALA A 279 -0.59 -11.54 -7.95
C ALA A 279 0.42 -12.28 -8.84
N ASN A 280 0.85 -13.49 -8.44
CA ASN A 280 1.79 -14.30 -9.21
C ASN A 280 1.10 -14.96 -10.42
N LEU A 281 -0.21 -15.20 -10.32
CA LEU A 281 -1.01 -15.76 -11.41
C LEU A 281 -1.08 -14.76 -12.59
N ILE A 282 -1.34 -13.48 -12.30
CA ILE A 282 -1.32 -12.40 -13.31
C ILE A 282 0.03 -12.33 -14.02
N ASP A 283 1.13 -12.38 -13.26
CA ASP A 283 2.48 -12.39 -13.84
C ASP A 283 2.71 -13.58 -14.78
N GLN A 284 2.15 -14.76 -14.44
CA GLN A 284 2.26 -15.95 -15.29
C GLN A 284 1.42 -15.82 -16.55
N PHE A 285 0.19 -15.30 -16.49
CA PHE A 285 -0.63 -15.04 -17.67
C PHE A 285 0.09 -14.12 -18.66
N ILE A 286 0.67 -13.01 -18.18
CA ILE A 286 1.41 -12.07 -19.02
C ILE A 286 2.67 -12.73 -19.63
N LYS A 287 3.44 -13.45 -18.83
CA LYS A 287 4.69 -14.10 -19.29
C LYS A 287 4.44 -15.17 -20.35
N ARG A 288 3.40 -16.00 -20.13
CA ARG A 288 3.08 -17.15 -21.00
C ARG A 288 2.16 -16.77 -22.15
N LYS A 289 1.65 -15.52 -22.18
CA LYS A 289 0.67 -15.05 -23.17
C LYS A 289 -0.54 -16.00 -23.29
N SER A 290 -0.96 -16.54 -22.16
CA SER A 290 -2.11 -17.43 -22.04
C SER A 290 -3.24 -16.73 -21.30
N HIS A 291 -4.48 -17.09 -21.55
CA HIS A 291 -5.66 -16.52 -20.89
C HIS A 291 -6.40 -17.54 -20.03
N LEU A 292 -5.98 -18.81 -20.06
CA LEU A 292 -6.56 -19.87 -19.27
C LEU A 292 -5.46 -20.79 -18.72
N PHE A 293 -5.54 -21.13 -17.44
CA PHE A 293 -4.75 -22.16 -16.80
C PHE A 293 -5.64 -23.21 -16.16
N VAL A 294 -5.18 -24.44 -16.14
CA VAL A 294 -5.76 -25.52 -15.34
C VAL A 294 -5.18 -25.45 -13.93
N VAL A 295 -6.05 -25.49 -12.94
CA VAL A 295 -5.66 -25.47 -11.53
C VAL A 295 -5.64 -26.88 -10.96
N PHE A 296 -4.54 -27.29 -10.35
CA PHE A 296 -4.40 -28.58 -9.67
C PHE A 296 -4.34 -28.40 -8.14
N ASP A 297 -4.89 -29.36 -7.44
CA ASP A 297 -4.89 -29.44 -5.98
C ASP A 297 -3.55 -29.99 -5.42
N GLY A 298 -3.48 -30.15 -4.10
CA GLY A 298 -2.30 -30.71 -3.41
C GLY A 298 -2.03 -32.19 -3.72
N TYR A 299 -2.95 -32.90 -4.38
CA TYR A 299 -2.83 -34.32 -4.77
C TYR A 299 -2.56 -34.49 -6.25
N GLY A 300 -2.50 -33.41 -7.02
CA GLY A 300 -2.27 -33.43 -8.46
C GLY A 300 -3.55 -33.63 -9.31
N GLN A 301 -4.73 -33.56 -8.67
CA GLN A 301 -6.02 -33.64 -9.37
C GLN A 301 -6.43 -32.26 -9.87
N THR A 302 -7.18 -32.20 -10.96
CA THR A 302 -7.74 -30.95 -11.47
C THR A 302 -8.79 -30.42 -10.51
N ALA A 303 -8.50 -29.26 -9.91
CA ALA A 303 -9.40 -28.54 -9.01
C ALA A 303 -10.39 -27.65 -9.79
N GLY A 304 -9.96 -27.14 -10.96
CA GLY A 304 -10.76 -26.26 -11.79
C GLY A 304 -9.93 -25.59 -12.88
N VAL A 305 -10.43 -24.49 -13.41
CA VAL A 305 -9.74 -23.62 -14.37
C VAL A 305 -9.76 -22.17 -13.85
N VAL A 306 -8.77 -21.39 -14.22
CA VAL A 306 -8.71 -19.97 -13.89
C VAL A 306 -8.33 -19.19 -15.14
N THR A 307 -8.99 -18.06 -15.34
CA THR A 307 -8.76 -17.18 -16.49
C THR A 307 -8.05 -15.90 -16.09
N LEU A 308 -7.55 -15.16 -17.06
CA LEU A 308 -7.01 -13.82 -16.84
C LEU A 308 -8.10 -12.86 -16.38
N GLU A 309 -9.31 -13.06 -16.90
CA GLU A 309 -10.52 -12.32 -16.55
C GLU A 309 -10.81 -12.43 -15.05
N ASP A 310 -10.85 -13.65 -14.47
CA ASP A 310 -11.04 -13.87 -13.02
C ASP A 310 -10.01 -13.10 -12.16
N ALA A 311 -8.76 -13.08 -12.62
CA ALA A 311 -7.69 -12.38 -11.91
C ALA A 311 -7.83 -10.86 -11.99
N ILE A 312 -8.32 -10.31 -13.11
CA ILE A 312 -8.60 -8.89 -13.31
C ILE A 312 -9.84 -8.48 -12.52
N GLU A 313 -10.90 -9.26 -12.51
CA GLU A 313 -12.11 -9.04 -11.70
C GLU A 313 -11.76 -8.93 -10.21
N THR A 314 -10.91 -9.82 -9.74
CA THR A 314 -10.39 -9.75 -8.36
C THR A 314 -9.64 -8.44 -8.06
N LEU A 315 -8.89 -7.92 -9.02
CA LEU A 315 -8.20 -6.64 -8.91
C LEU A 315 -9.19 -5.47 -8.94
N LEU A 316 -10.17 -5.51 -9.84
CA LEU A 316 -11.16 -4.44 -9.99
C LEU A 316 -12.21 -4.48 -8.88
N GLY A 317 -12.43 -5.64 -8.24
CA GLY A 317 -13.45 -5.86 -7.21
C GLY A 317 -14.87 -5.88 -7.79
N VAL A 318 -15.01 -6.14 -9.09
CA VAL A 318 -16.28 -6.22 -9.81
C VAL A 318 -16.23 -7.39 -10.79
N GLU A 319 -17.34 -8.09 -10.95
CA GLU A 319 -17.51 -9.10 -11.99
C GLU A 319 -17.61 -8.43 -13.37
N ILE A 320 -16.92 -8.99 -14.35
CA ILE A 320 -16.98 -8.57 -15.75
C ILE A 320 -17.93 -9.58 -16.45
N VAL A 321 -19.17 -9.16 -16.65
CA VAL A 321 -20.20 -9.97 -17.27
C VAL A 321 -20.18 -9.72 -18.77
N ASP A 322 -20.03 -10.78 -19.58
CA ASP A 322 -20.17 -10.71 -21.05
C ASP A 322 -21.68 -10.75 -21.44
N GLU A 323 -21.99 -10.21 -22.59
CA GLU A 323 -23.36 -10.15 -23.14
C GLU A 323 -23.99 -11.55 -23.34
N MET A 324 -23.16 -12.60 -23.40
CA MET A 324 -23.59 -13.99 -23.59
C MET A 324 -23.57 -14.81 -22.30
N ASP A 325 -23.16 -14.24 -21.15
CA ASP A 325 -23.08 -14.96 -19.89
C ASP A 325 -24.46 -15.16 -19.27
N GLU A 326 -24.89 -16.44 -19.15
CA GLU A 326 -26.12 -16.82 -18.44
C GLU A 326 -25.92 -16.78 -16.89
N VAL A 327 -24.69 -16.80 -16.41
CA VAL A 327 -24.32 -16.89 -15.00
C VAL A 327 -23.21 -15.87 -14.70
N GLU A 328 -23.51 -14.91 -13.83
CA GLU A 328 -22.60 -13.85 -13.46
C GLU A 328 -21.38 -14.34 -12.64
N ASP A 329 -21.58 -15.31 -11.75
CA ASP A 329 -20.54 -15.86 -10.86
C ASP A 329 -20.58 -17.40 -10.88
N MET A 330 -19.60 -18.00 -11.53
CA MET A 330 -19.46 -19.46 -11.65
C MET A 330 -19.13 -20.14 -10.32
N GLN A 331 -18.54 -19.44 -9.36
CA GLN A 331 -18.28 -20.00 -8.03
C GLN A 331 -19.57 -20.07 -7.20
N LEU A 332 -20.39 -19.03 -7.24
CA LEU A 332 -21.72 -19.03 -6.62
C LEU A 332 -22.60 -20.13 -7.25
N PHE A 333 -22.59 -20.25 -8.56
CA PHE A 333 -23.30 -21.29 -9.27
C PHE A 333 -22.84 -22.71 -8.86
N ALA A 334 -21.54 -22.94 -8.74
CA ALA A 334 -21.00 -24.22 -8.26
C ALA A 334 -21.44 -24.53 -6.82
N LYS A 335 -21.43 -23.54 -5.94
CA LYS A 335 -21.89 -23.67 -4.55
C LYS A 335 -23.37 -24.02 -4.47
N ASP A 336 -24.21 -23.35 -5.24
CA ASP A 336 -25.66 -23.60 -5.28
C ASP A 336 -25.97 -24.98 -5.86
N ARG A 337 -25.29 -25.40 -6.93
CA ARG A 337 -25.41 -26.74 -7.50
C ARG A 337 -25.00 -27.82 -6.49
N SER A 338 -23.91 -27.62 -5.78
CA SER A 338 -23.46 -28.53 -4.71
C SER A 338 -24.49 -28.63 -3.58
N LYS A 339 -25.06 -27.49 -3.15
CA LYS A 339 -26.10 -27.44 -2.11
C LYS A 339 -27.38 -28.18 -2.55
N GLN A 340 -27.84 -27.95 -3.77
CA GLN A 340 -28.99 -28.66 -4.34
C GLN A 340 -28.75 -30.15 -4.38
N PHE A 341 -27.54 -30.60 -4.76
CA PHE A 341 -27.19 -32.04 -4.79
C PHE A 341 -27.19 -32.65 -3.39
N GLN A 342 -26.63 -31.96 -2.38
CA GLN A 342 -26.67 -32.42 -1.00
C GLN A 342 -28.09 -32.49 -0.44
N ASP A 343 -28.96 -31.57 -0.78
CA ASP A 343 -30.35 -31.58 -0.33
C ASP A 343 -31.14 -32.71 -1.00
N ARG A 344 -30.89 -33.02 -2.30
CA ARG A 344 -31.44 -34.20 -2.95
C ARG A 344 -31.04 -35.49 -2.25
N ILE A 345 -29.75 -35.66 -1.92
CA ILE A 345 -29.25 -36.85 -1.19
C ILE A 345 -29.93 -36.97 0.18
N LYS A 346 -30.10 -35.87 0.93
CA LYS A 346 -30.78 -35.87 2.23
C LYS A 346 -32.24 -36.30 2.11
N VAL A 347 -32.94 -35.83 1.08
CA VAL A 347 -34.34 -36.22 0.80
C VAL A 347 -34.43 -37.70 0.46
N GLU A 348 -33.51 -38.20 -0.38
CA GLU A 348 -33.48 -39.59 -0.82
C GLU A 348 -33.12 -40.55 0.36
N LYS A 349 -32.15 -40.19 1.20
CA LYS A 349 -31.85 -40.90 2.44
C LYS A 349 -33.07 -40.97 3.36
N LYS A 350 -33.80 -39.86 3.56
CA LYS A 350 -35.04 -39.85 4.36
C LYS A 350 -36.14 -40.75 3.78
N LYS A 351 -36.26 -40.83 2.44
CA LYS A 351 -37.21 -41.75 1.76
C LYS A 351 -36.83 -43.22 1.99
N LEU A 352 -35.52 -43.55 1.90
CA LEU A 352 -35.02 -44.91 2.11
C LEU A 352 -35.16 -45.34 3.61
N GLU A 353 -34.96 -44.45 4.56
CA GLU A 353 -35.19 -44.72 5.98
C GLU A 353 -36.68 -45.00 6.27
N LYS A 354 -37.57 -44.18 5.69
CA LYS A 354 -39.03 -44.44 5.84
C LYS A 354 -39.49 -45.76 5.19
N ALA A 355 -38.86 -46.14 4.06
CA ALA A 355 -39.18 -47.42 3.39
C ALA A 355 -38.64 -48.68 4.11
N LYS A 356 -37.67 -48.53 5.01
CA LYS A 356 -37.13 -49.61 5.85
C LYS A 356 -37.91 -49.83 7.15
N ILE A 357 -38.79 -48.90 7.53
CA ILE A 357 -39.58 -48.96 8.79
C ILE A 357 -41.01 -49.49 8.52
N ASN A 358 -41.44 -49.58 7.27
CA ASN A 358 -42.65 -50.27 6.83
C ASN A 358 -42.30 -51.63 6.25
#